data_96f96841adfc1d20ddc5540f47f189fb
#
_entry.id   96f96841adfc1d20ddc5540f47f189fb
#
_cell.length_a   1.000
_cell.length_b   1.000
_cell.length_c   1.000
_cell.angle_alpha   90.00
_cell.angle_beta   90.00
_cell.angle_gamma   90.00
#
_symmetry.space_group_name_H-M   'P 1'
#
loop_
_entity.id
_entity.type
_entity.pdbx_description
1 polymer ?
#
loop_
_entity_poly.entity_id
_entity_poly.type
_entity_poly.pdbx_seq_one_letter_code
_entity_poly.pdbx_strand_id
1 'polypeptide(L)'
;MTLLFLLTVGTLFAQNKETTIAGKRPGINLSLWKGISTQRTDTVGNTFLNMGILSTMNRLNGLGVNVIGSVVRTDVKGMQLSGLSNITGGSLQGIQAAGIANINGNDLTGISLAGLTGIAGNNAYGFMIAGLATITGNHSRGILAGGLLNVSGEQASGIHLAGLADITGEDFKGIAITGLLGLAGGSTKGMQLAGLANIAAGDATGLQLAGLGNVVGGTLHGVQLGAANMAIRARGLQIGLFNYYKESLDGFQLGLVNANPETRVQLMLFGGNATKLNIGARFKNRLFYTIVGGGTHYLDFSDKFSAALFYRAGLALPAWGRWTLSGDLGYQHIETFKNKNLGFPPRLYALQARINLECRLTDRYALFASGGYGGSRYYTRNATFDKGVLVEGGIILF
;
A
#
# COMPACT_ATOMS: atom_id res chain seq x y z
N MET A 1 2.60 -2.48 -26.70
CA MET A 1 3.38 -2.55 -27.95
C MET A 1 4.90 -2.58 -27.71
N THR A 2 5.43 -1.88 -26.75
CA THR A 2 6.86 -1.88 -26.36
C THR A 2 7.33 -3.18 -25.70
N LEU A 3 6.48 -3.88 -24.94
CA LEU A 3 6.80 -5.17 -24.30
C LEU A 3 6.99 -6.29 -25.32
N LEU A 4 6.25 -6.25 -26.44
CA LEU A 4 6.33 -7.23 -27.52
C LEU A 4 7.63 -7.06 -28.33
N PHE A 5 8.15 -5.84 -28.44
CA PHE A 5 9.40 -5.56 -29.15
C PHE A 5 10.63 -6.05 -28.37
N LEU A 6 10.62 -5.97 -27.04
CA LEU A 6 11.67 -6.49 -26.17
C LEU A 6 11.70 -8.03 -26.13
N LEU A 7 10.53 -8.69 -26.18
CA LEU A 7 10.42 -10.15 -26.29
C LEU A 7 10.89 -10.68 -27.64
N THR A 8 10.64 -9.97 -28.74
CA THR A 8 11.11 -10.40 -30.10
C THR A 8 12.61 -10.26 -30.28
N VAL A 9 13.25 -9.29 -29.61
CA VAL A 9 14.73 -9.18 -29.66
C VAL A 9 15.37 -10.32 -28.85
N GLY A 10 14.77 -10.75 -27.74
CA GLY A 10 15.26 -11.90 -26.95
C GLY A 10 15.17 -13.24 -27.69
N THR A 11 14.11 -13.47 -28.46
CA THR A 11 13.88 -14.75 -29.16
C THR A 11 14.70 -14.91 -30.43
N LEU A 12 15.13 -13.82 -31.05
CA LEU A 12 16.01 -13.88 -32.25
C LEU A 12 17.43 -14.39 -31.97
N PHE A 13 17.84 -14.46 -30.71
CA PHE A 13 19.17 -14.92 -30.31
C PHE A 13 19.19 -16.31 -29.66
N ALA A 14 18.04 -16.94 -29.43
CA ALA A 14 17.92 -18.20 -28.68
C ALA A 14 18.03 -19.49 -29.55
N GLN A 15 18.16 -19.40 -30.85
CA GLN A 15 18.30 -20.61 -31.71
C GLN A 15 19.72 -20.81 -32.20
N ASN A 16 20.54 -21.52 -31.42
CA ASN A 16 21.63 -22.34 -32.03
C ASN A 16 22.02 -23.50 -31.10
N LYS A 17 21.97 -24.70 -31.65
CA LYS A 17 22.32 -25.97 -31.04
C LYS A 17 23.74 -25.98 -30.44
N GLU A 18 23.87 -26.49 -29.22
CA GLU A 18 25.16 -26.81 -28.60
C GLU A 18 25.91 -27.88 -29.36
N THR A 19 27.09 -27.56 -29.79
CA THR A 19 28.17 -28.54 -30.09
C THR A 19 29.24 -28.39 -29.03
N THR A 20 29.33 -29.35 -28.14
CA THR A 20 30.31 -29.43 -27.07
C THR A 20 31.69 -29.76 -27.66
N ILE A 21 32.60 -28.80 -27.62
CA ILE A 21 34.02 -29.06 -27.87
C ILE A 21 34.81 -28.66 -26.61
N ALA A 22 35.56 -29.64 -26.12
CA ALA A 22 36.33 -29.55 -24.88
C ALA A 22 37.45 -28.50 -24.90
N GLY A 23 37.54 -27.73 -23.82
CA GLY A 23 38.78 -27.26 -23.22
C GLY A 23 39.67 -26.33 -24.00
N LYS A 24 39.22 -25.09 -24.36
CA LYS A 24 40.16 -23.99 -24.62
C LYS A 24 40.28 -23.11 -23.36
N ARG A 25 41.54 -22.72 -23.02
CA ARG A 25 41.83 -21.79 -21.95
C ARG A 25 41.08 -20.49 -22.16
N PRO A 26 40.59 -19.84 -21.07
CA PRO A 26 39.92 -18.56 -21.20
C PRO A 26 40.85 -17.55 -21.88
N GLY A 27 40.36 -16.91 -22.93
CA GLY A 27 41.15 -16.02 -23.81
C GLY A 27 40.90 -14.53 -23.44
N ILE A 28 41.82 -13.72 -23.96
CA ILE A 28 41.67 -12.27 -24.02
C ILE A 28 40.95 -11.91 -25.30
N ASN A 29 39.86 -11.16 -25.24
CA ASN A 29 39.14 -10.65 -26.38
C ASN A 29 39.25 -9.14 -26.50
N LEU A 30 39.78 -8.67 -27.61
CA LEU A 30 39.78 -7.26 -27.99
C LEU A 30 38.79 -7.11 -29.12
N SER A 31 37.74 -6.34 -28.97
CA SER A 31 36.65 -6.22 -29.94
C SER A 31 36.37 -4.77 -30.30
N LEU A 32 36.48 -4.45 -31.57
CA LEU A 32 36.10 -3.13 -32.07
C LEU A 32 34.61 -3.07 -32.42
N TRP A 33 34.11 -4.13 -33.08
CA TRP A 33 32.75 -4.27 -33.57
C TRP A 33 32.36 -5.75 -33.71
N LYS A 34 31.04 -6.02 -33.86
CA LYS A 34 30.56 -7.37 -34.12
C LYS A 34 31.30 -7.98 -35.34
N GLY A 35 32.00 -9.06 -35.10
CA GLY A 35 32.80 -9.74 -36.15
C GLY A 35 34.25 -9.23 -36.34
N ILE A 36 34.61 -8.09 -35.70
CA ILE A 36 36.00 -7.58 -35.69
C ILE A 36 36.53 -7.72 -34.26
N SER A 37 37.04 -8.90 -33.96
CA SER A 37 37.56 -9.22 -32.62
C SER A 37 38.67 -10.25 -32.69
N THR A 38 39.52 -10.28 -31.67
CA THR A 38 40.62 -11.24 -31.58
C THR A 38 40.15 -12.67 -31.29
N GLN A 39 38.92 -12.84 -30.79
CA GLN A 39 38.28 -14.14 -30.67
C GLN A 39 37.14 -14.29 -31.69
N ARG A 40 37.11 -15.44 -32.37
CA ARG A 40 35.99 -15.79 -33.27
C ARG A 40 34.72 -15.98 -32.45
N THR A 41 33.66 -15.26 -32.77
CA THR A 41 32.35 -15.31 -32.09
C THR A 41 31.65 -16.66 -32.22
N ASP A 42 32.10 -17.51 -33.19
CA ASP A 42 31.49 -18.81 -33.50
C ASP A 42 32.11 -19.97 -32.73
N THR A 43 33.21 -19.74 -32.03
CA THR A 43 33.87 -20.79 -31.26
C THR A 43 33.31 -20.83 -29.82
N VAL A 44 33.01 -22.03 -29.35
CA VAL A 44 32.71 -22.36 -27.96
C VAL A 44 33.95 -22.01 -27.12
N GLY A 45 34.07 -20.76 -26.70
CA GLY A 45 35.23 -20.26 -25.97
C GLY A 45 34.81 -19.51 -24.72
N ASN A 46 35.61 -19.65 -23.65
CA ASN A 46 35.52 -18.82 -22.46
C ASN A 46 36.42 -17.59 -22.67
N THR A 47 35.87 -16.41 -22.43
CA THR A 47 36.59 -15.14 -22.38
C THR A 47 36.86 -14.79 -20.90
N PHE A 48 38.12 -14.54 -20.55
CA PHE A 48 38.51 -14.11 -19.23
C PHE A 48 38.56 -12.58 -19.12
N LEU A 49 39.13 -11.93 -20.13
CA LEU A 49 39.20 -10.48 -20.21
C LEU A 49 38.65 -10.05 -21.57
N ASN A 50 37.67 -9.19 -21.55
CA ASN A 50 37.14 -8.57 -22.77
C ASN A 50 37.23 -7.04 -22.64
N MET A 51 37.78 -6.42 -23.68
CA MET A 51 37.81 -4.97 -23.82
C MET A 51 37.36 -4.61 -25.24
N GLY A 52 36.44 -3.65 -25.38
CA GLY A 52 35.97 -3.29 -26.70
C GLY A 52 35.00 -2.12 -26.77
N ILE A 53 34.56 -1.83 -27.98
CA ILE A 53 33.50 -0.84 -28.22
C ILE A 53 32.15 -1.56 -28.18
N LEU A 54 31.92 -2.53 -29.06
CA LEU A 54 30.77 -3.39 -29.08
C LEU A 54 31.25 -4.85 -29.20
N SER A 55 31.13 -5.61 -28.13
CA SER A 55 31.67 -6.96 -28.06
C SER A 55 30.56 -8.00 -28.15
N THR A 56 30.85 -9.08 -28.87
CA THR A 56 30.04 -10.29 -28.85
C THR A 56 30.92 -11.47 -28.49
N MET A 57 30.52 -12.28 -27.52
CA MET A 57 31.27 -13.44 -27.06
C MET A 57 30.32 -14.57 -26.62
N ASN A 58 30.83 -15.79 -26.54
CA ASN A 58 30.01 -16.91 -26.12
C ASN A 58 29.78 -16.90 -24.61
N ARG A 59 30.87 -16.87 -23.81
CA ARG A 59 30.82 -16.86 -22.34
C ARG A 59 31.89 -15.93 -21.79
N LEU A 60 31.56 -15.21 -20.71
CA LEU A 60 32.48 -14.35 -19.95
C LEU A 60 32.74 -14.95 -18.57
N ASN A 61 34.00 -15.32 -18.29
CA ASN A 61 34.41 -15.80 -16.95
C ASN A 61 35.50 -14.88 -16.39
N GLY A 62 35.19 -13.63 -16.11
CA GLY A 62 36.13 -12.63 -15.61
C GLY A 62 35.63 -11.21 -15.83
N LEU A 63 36.41 -10.36 -16.48
CA LEU A 63 36.12 -8.94 -16.65
C LEU A 63 35.81 -8.62 -18.13
N GLY A 64 34.66 -7.99 -18.35
CA GLY A 64 34.28 -7.39 -19.63
C GLY A 64 34.04 -5.88 -19.50
N VAL A 65 34.77 -5.08 -20.27
CA VAL A 65 34.58 -3.60 -20.28
C VAL A 65 34.36 -3.17 -21.75
N ASN A 66 33.26 -2.46 -21.98
CA ASN A 66 32.86 -2.03 -23.31
C ASN A 66 32.38 -0.57 -23.32
N VAL A 67 32.73 0.18 -24.36
CA VAL A 67 32.30 1.58 -24.45
C VAL A 67 30.80 1.66 -24.75
N ILE A 68 30.30 0.87 -25.69
CA ILE A 68 28.89 0.87 -26.10
C ILE A 68 28.16 -0.29 -25.43
N GLY A 69 28.52 -1.53 -25.76
CA GLY A 69 27.75 -2.65 -25.31
C GLY A 69 28.48 -3.99 -25.39
N SER A 70 27.92 -4.95 -24.66
CA SER A 70 28.40 -6.30 -24.58
C SER A 70 27.26 -7.29 -24.75
N VAL A 71 27.43 -8.24 -25.65
CA VAL A 71 26.51 -9.36 -25.87
C VAL A 71 27.22 -10.65 -25.54
N VAL A 72 26.81 -11.31 -24.48
CA VAL A 72 27.27 -12.64 -24.09
C VAL A 72 26.17 -13.64 -24.41
N ARG A 73 26.43 -14.64 -25.21
CA ARG A 73 25.39 -15.56 -25.71
C ARG A 73 24.89 -16.52 -24.61
N THR A 74 25.79 -16.96 -23.76
CA THR A 74 25.44 -17.87 -22.65
C THR A 74 25.54 -17.16 -21.29
N ASP A 75 26.53 -17.50 -20.46
CA ASP A 75 26.61 -17.05 -19.10
C ASP A 75 27.73 -16.06 -18.87
N VAL A 76 27.55 -15.23 -17.86
CA VAL A 76 28.56 -14.34 -17.29
C VAL A 76 28.88 -14.77 -15.87
N LYS A 77 30.18 -14.99 -15.59
CA LYS A 77 30.71 -15.13 -14.22
C LYS A 77 31.79 -14.09 -14.01
N GLY A 78 31.53 -13.11 -13.14
CA GLY A 78 32.46 -12.02 -12.88
C GLY A 78 31.83 -10.65 -13.10
N MET A 79 32.48 -9.79 -13.90
CA MET A 79 32.05 -8.40 -14.04
C MET A 79 31.86 -8.03 -15.50
N GLN A 80 30.72 -7.41 -15.82
CA GLN A 80 30.37 -6.92 -17.15
C GLN A 80 29.96 -5.45 -17.09
N LEU A 81 30.76 -4.59 -17.67
CA LEU A 81 30.57 -3.14 -17.66
C LEU A 81 30.44 -2.61 -19.08
N SER A 82 29.41 -1.81 -19.35
CA SER A 82 29.20 -1.20 -20.68
C SER A 82 28.62 0.21 -20.53
N GLY A 83 28.98 1.09 -21.46
CA GLY A 83 28.46 2.44 -21.49
C GLY A 83 26.96 2.51 -21.70
N LEU A 84 26.38 1.68 -22.59
CA LEU A 84 24.94 1.68 -22.87
C LEU A 84 24.24 0.41 -22.39
N SER A 85 24.65 -0.79 -22.85
CA SER A 85 23.89 -2.00 -22.54
C SER A 85 24.73 -3.24 -22.36
N ASN A 86 24.29 -4.11 -21.47
CA ASN A 86 24.76 -5.49 -21.34
C ASN A 86 23.62 -6.45 -21.64
N ILE A 87 23.87 -7.41 -22.48
CA ILE A 87 22.93 -8.48 -22.83
C ILE A 87 23.62 -9.81 -22.57
N THR A 88 23.02 -10.62 -21.69
CA THR A 88 23.44 -11.97 -21.35
C THR A 88 22.32 -12.92 -21.74
N GLY A 89 22.57 -13.87 -22.68
CA GLY A 89 21.54 -14.81 -23.09
C GLY A 89 21.17 -15.86 -22.03
N GLY A 90 22.12 -16.18 -21.15
CA GLY A 90 21.94 -17.07 -20.00
C GLY A 90 21.90 -16.33 -18.69
N SER A 91 22.63 -16.87 -17.70
CA SER A 91 22.66 -16.35 -16.33
C SER A 91 23.87 -15.47 -16.06
N LEU A 92 23.67 -14.50 -15.16
CA LEU A 92 24.74 -13.67 -14.59
C LEU A 92 25.04 -14.13 -13.15
N GLN A 93 26.32 -14.35 -12.87
CA GLN A 93 26.86 -14.49 -11.51
C GLN A 93 27.95 -13.44 -11.28
N GLY A 94 27.65 -12.35 -10.58
CA GLY A 94 28.61 -11.29 -10.31
C GLY A 94 28.03 -9.89 -10.42
N ILE A 95 28.71 -9.01 -11.16
CA ILE A 95 28.36 -7.59 -11.23
C ILE A 95 28.12 -7.20 -12.70
N GLN A 96 27.02 -6.51 -12.93
CA GLN A 96 26.68 -5.96 -14.25
C GLN A 96 26.31 -4.49 -14.11
N ALA A 97 26.92 -3.62 -14.92
CA ALA A 97 26.58 -2.21 -14.93
C ALA A 97 26.52 -1.66 -16.36
N ALA A 98 25.45 -0.89 -16.65
CA ALA A 98 25.24 -0.24 -17.94
C ALA A 98 24.49 1.08 -17.80
N GLY A 99 24.75 2.03 -18.68
CA GLY A 99 24.11 3.33 -18.69
C GLY A 99 22.63 3.31 -19.07
N ILE A 100 22.18 2.31 -19.84
CA ILE A 100 20.78 2.17 -20.26
C ILE A 100 20.18 0.88 -19.71
N ALA A 101 20.68 -0.28 -20.13
CA ALA A 101 19.98 -1.53 -19.84
C ALA A 101 20.93 -2.69 -19.52
N ASN A 102 20.53 -3.48 -18.54
CA ASN A 102 21.07 -4.79 -18.26
C ASN A 102 19.98 -5.83 -18.49
N ILE A 103 20.25 -6.78 -19.40
CA ILE A 103 19.29 -7.83 -19.78
C ILE A 103 19.94 -9.20 -19.60
N ASN A 104 19.35 -10.01 -18.75
CA ASN A 104 19.73 -11.40 -18.53
C ASN A 104 18.59 -12.30 -18.98
N GLY A 105 18.86 -13.27 -19.85
CA GLY A 105 17.84 -14.20 -20.37
C GLY A 105 17.32 -15.16 -19.29
N ASN A 106 18.17 -15.53 -18.32
CA ASN A 106 17.81 -16.40 -17.21
C ASN A 106 18.00 -15.70 -15.86
N ASP A 107 18.82 -16.29 -14.99
CA ASP A 107 18.99 -15.83 -13.62
C ASP A 107 20.02 -14.71 -13.49
N LEU A 108 19.75 -13.82 -12.56
CA LEU A 108 20.69 -12.84 -12.05
C LEU A 108 21.06 -13.22 -10.62
N THR A 109 22.33 -13.42 -10.35
CA THR A 109 22.87 -13.61 -9.00
C THR A 109 23.99 -12.62 -8.74
N GLY A 110 23.75 -11.61 -7.91
CA GLY A 110 24.73 -10.58 -7.57
C GLY A 110 24.19 -9.17 -7.72
N ILE A 111 24.85 -8.30 -8.47
CA ILE A 111 24.54 -6.88 -8.56
C ILE A 111 24.30 -6.49 -10.01
N SER A 112 23.15 -5.88 -10.30
CA SER A 112 22.83 -5.29 -11.60
C SER A 112 22.46 -3.82 -11.42
N LEU A 113 23.21 -2.93 -12.07
CA LEU A 113 23.00 -1.49 -12.05
C LEU A 113 22.73 -1.00 -13.46
N ALA A 114 21.55 -0.45 -13.72
CA ALA A 114 21.17 0.07 -15.03
C ALA A 114 20.62 1.49 -14.92
N GLY A 115 20.99 2.35 -15.87
CA GLY A 115 20.49 3.72 -15.90
C GLY A 115 18.98 3.79 -16.13
N LEU A 116 18.40 2.88 -16.95
CA LEU A 116 16.96 2.83 -17.19
C LEU A 116 16.35 1.50 -16.76
N THR A 117 16.79 0.37 -17.28
CA THR A 117 16.07 -0.89 -17.12
C THR A 117 16.99 -2.05 -16.78
N GLY A 118 16.63 -2.79 -15.74
CA GLY A 118 17.21 -4.09 -15.39
C GLY A 118 16.21 -5.21 -15.64
N ILE A 119 16.61 -6.28 -16.34
CA ILE A 119 15.74 -7.43 -16.64
C ILE A 119 16.48 -8.72 -16.29
N ALA A 120 15.81 -9.57 -15.52
CA ALA A 120 16.15 -10.98 -15.33
C ALA A 120 15.00 -11.83 -15.86
N GLY A 121 15.23 -12.63 -16.88
CA GLY A 121 14.18 -13.42 -17.54
C GLY A 121 13.56 -14.48 -16.62
N ASN A 122 14.33 -14.95 -15.64
CA ASN A 122 13.90 -15.95 -14.67
C ASN A 122 13.93 -15.38 -13.25
N ASN A 123 15.01 -15.59 -12.51
CA ASN A 123 15.13 -15.19 -11.12
C ASN A 123 16.15 -14.07 -10.92
N ALA A 124 15.91 -13.22 -9.94
CA ALA A 124 16.88 -12.21 -9.50
C ALA A 124 17.21 -12.37 -8.01
N TYR A 125 18.47 -12.69 -7.72
CA TYR A 125 18.99 -12.85 -6.38
C TYR A 125 20.12 -11.83 -6.11
N GLY A 126 19.87 -10.88 -5.20
CA GLY A 126 20.82 -9.85 -4.80
C GLY A 126 20.31 -8.44 -5.00
N PHE A 127 21.08 -7.59 -5.67
CA PHE A 127 20.76 -6.19 -5.87
C PHE A 127 20.45 -5.90 -7.33
N MET A 128 19.27 -5.40 -7.61
CA MET A 128 18.86 -4.97 -8.94
C MET A 128 18.31 -3.55 -8.86
N ILE A 129 19.07 -2.61 -9.44
CA ILE A 129 18.75 -1.18 -9.36
C ILE A 129 18.68 -0.62 -10.78
N ALA A 130 17.61 0.08 -11.09
CA ALA A 130 17.38 0.71 -12.38
C ALA A 130 16.65 2.06 -12.23
N GLY A 131 17.02 3.03 -13.06
CA GLY A 131 16.43 4.37 -13.00
C GLY A 131 14.96 4.42 -13.40
N LEU A 132 14.46 3.44 -14.17
CA LEU A 132 13.05 3.35 -14.57
C LEU A 132 12.40 2.08 -14.03
N ALA A 133 12.89 0.92 -14.41
CA ALA A 133 12.19 -0.32 -14.06
C ALA A 133 13.15 -1.49 -13.80
N THR A 134 12.79 -2.30 -12.79
CA THR A 134 13.33 -3.64 -12.59
C THR A 134 12.26 -4.67 -12.92
N ILE A 135 12.62 -5.67 -13.72
CA ILE A 135 11.70 -6.73 -14.17
C ILE A 135 12.34 -8.08 -13.93
N THR A 136 11.65 -8.92 -13.20
CA THR A 136 12.03 -10.32 -12.94
C THR A 136 10.91 -11.23 -13.41
N GLY A 137 11.25 -12.25 -14.21
CA GLY A 137 10.25 -13.16 -14.80
C GLY A 137 9.53 -14.00 -13.75
N ASN A 138 10.26 -14.55 -12.79
CA ASN A 138 9.72 -15.41 -11.76
C ASN A 138 10.01 -14.85 -10.37
N HIS A 139 11.05 -15.37 -9.68
CA HIS A 139 11.30 -14.99 -8.28
C HIS A 139 12.32 -13.87 -8.12
N SER A 140 12.05 -12.95 -7.23
CA SER A 140 13.00 -11.94 -6.81
C SER A 140 13.33 -12.06 -5.32
N ARG A 141 14.63 -11.97 -4.99
CA ARG A 141 15.09 -11.99 -3.60
C ARG A 141 16.26 -11.05 -3.39
N GLY A 142 16.09 -10.07 -2.52
CA GLY A 142 17.11 -9.10 -2.18
C GLY A 142 16.61 -7.67 -2.22
N ILE A 143 17.34 -6.78 -2.87
CA ILE A 143 16.94 -5.38 -3.02
C ILE A 143 16.62 -5.11 -4.48
N LEU A 144 15.35 -4.76 -4.75
CA LEU A 144 14.91 -4.25 -6.05
C LEU A 144 14.57 -2.77 -5.91
N ALA A 145 15.20 -1.93 -6.72
CA ALA A 145 14.94 -0.50 -6.74
C ALA A 145 14.73 -0.01 -8.17
N GLY A 146 13.49 0.22 -8.54
CA GLY A 146 13.08 0.83 -9.80
C GLY A 146 12.62 2.27 -9.58
N GLY A 147 13.14 3.21 -10.35
CA GLY A 147 12.73 4.61 -10.22
C GLY A 147 11.23 4.82 -10.42
N LEU A 148 10.59 4.00 -11.27
CA LEU A 148 9.14 3.98 -11.44
C LEU A 148 8.53 2.64 -11.03
N LEU A 149 9.05 1.53 -11.54
CA LEU A 149 8.40 0.22 -11.45
C LEU A 149 9.35 -0.87 -10.95
N ASN A 150 8.84 -1.74 -10.09
CA ASN A 150 9.35 -3.08 -9.88
C ASN A 150 8.29 -4.09 -10.31
N VAL A 151 8.69 -5.12 -11.03
CA VAL A 151 7.80 -6.22 -11.44
C VAL A 151 8.49 -7.54 -11.15
N SER A 152 7.84 -8.39 -10.38
CA SER A 152 8.22 -9.78 -10.15
C SER A 152 7.07 -10.68 -10.59
N GLY A 153 7.32 -11.59 -11.53
CA GLY A 153 6.25 -12.40 -12.15
C GLY A 153 5.59 -13.39 -11.18
N GLU A 154 6.35 -13.90 -10.25
CA GLU A 154 5.88 -14.82 -9.22
C GLU A 154 6.15 -14.25 -7.83
N GLN A 155 6.99 -14.91 -7.03
CA GLN A 155 7.24 -14.52 -5.64
C GLN A 155 8.33 -13.47 -5.51
N ALA A 156 8.15 -12.57 -4.57
CA ALA A 156 9.12 -11.55 -4.27
C ALA A 156 9.47 -11.49 -2.78
N SER A 157 10.75 -11.27 -2.47
CA SER A 157 11.18 -11.14 -1.08
C SER A 157 12.35 -10.20 -0.90
N GLY A 158 12.35 -9.46 0.21
CA GLY A 158 13.40 -8.52 0.58
C GLY A 158 12.92 -7.09 0.66
N ILE A 159 13.66 -6.15 0.08
CA ILE A 159 13.33 -4.72 0.10
C ILE A 159 13.06 -4.26 -1.33
N HIS A 160 11.87 -3.80 -1.56
CA HIS A 160 11.42 -3.28 -2.84
C HIS A 160 11.13 -1.78 -2.74
N LEU A 161 11.72 -0.99 -3.63
CA LEU A 161 11.56 0.45 -3.70
C LEU A 161 11.11 0.85 -5.10
N ALA A 162 9.95 1.48 -5.25
CA ALA A 162 9.47 1.93 -6.55
C ALA A 162 8.78 3.30 -6.46
N GLY A 163 9.06 4.18 -7.43
CA GLY A 163 8.47 5.52 -7.45
C GLY A 163 6.97 5.53 -7.75
N LEU A 164 6.48 4.59 -8.58
CA LEU A 164 5.05 4.46 -8.88
C LEU A 164 4.47 3.17 -8.33
N ALA A 165 4.97 2.02 -8.77
CA ALA A 165 4.35 0.76 -8.39
C ALA A 165 5.35 -0.38 -8.18
N ASP A 166 5.05 -1.24 -7.22
CA ASP A 166 5.65 -2.55 -7.02
C ASP A 166 4.59 -3.62 -7.27
N ILE A 167 4.86 -4.50 -8.22
CA ILE A 167 3.92 -5.53 -8.68
C ILE A 167 4.57 -6.90 -8.49
N THR A 168 3.97 -7.70 -7.65
CA THR A 168 4.35 -9.10 -7.44
C THR A 168 3.19 -9.98 -7.88
N GLY A 169 3.46 -10.94 -8.79
CA GLY A 169 2.42 -11.81 -9.34
C GLY A 169 1.79 -12.76 -8.33
N GLU A 170 2.57 -13.19 -7.35
CA GLU A 170 2.13 -14.07 -6.27
C GLU A 170 2.42 -13.45 -4.90
N ASP A 171 3.20 -14.16 -4.05
CA ASP A 171 3.45 -13.77 -2.67
C ASP A 171 4.60 -12.76 -2.53
N PHE A 172 4.41 -11.78 -1.66
CA PHE A 172 5.44 -10.84 -1.26
C PHE A 172 5.85 -11.02 0.20
N LYS A 173 7.17 -11.04 0.48
CA LYS A 173 7.69 -11.12 1.84
C LYS A 173 8.81 -10.10 2.07
N GLY A 174 8.58 -9.11 2.89
CA GLY A 174 9.62 -8.12 3.21
C GLY A 174 9.07 -6.72 3.41
N ILE A 175 9.77 -5.73 2.87
CA ILE A 175 9.40 -4.32 2.94
C ILE A 175 9.24 -3.80 1.52
N ALA A 176 8.03 -3.35 1.18
CA ALA A 176 7.75 -2.65 -0.07
C ALA A 176 7.40 -1.19 0.22
N ILE A 177 8.10 -0.26 -0.44
CA ILE A 177 7.84 1.17 -0.35
C ILE A 177 7.61 1.69 -1.76
N THR A 178 6.39 2.18 -1.99
CA THR A 178 5.96 2.61 -3.32
C THR A 178 5.36 4.01 -3.28
N GLY A 179 5.62 4.79 -4.31
CA GLY A 179 5.03 6.13 -4.40
C GLY A 179 3.52 6.12 -4.56
N LEU A 180 2.95 5.16 -5.31
CA LEU A 180 1.51 5.05 -5.51
C LEU A 180 0.95 3.69 -5.11
N LEU A 181 1.38 2.58 -5.73
CA LEU A 181 0.69 1.30 -5.64
C LEU A 181 1.61 0.14 -5.24
N GLY A 182 1.23 -0.60 -4.21
CA GLY A 182 1.81 -1.90 -3.87
C GLY A 182 0.80 -3.01 -4.18
N LEU A 183 1.12 -3.90 -5.14
CA LEU A 183 0.23 -4.96 -5.61
C LEU A 183 0.87 -6.33 -5.43
N ALA A 184 0.17 -7.24 -4.77
CA ALA A 184 0.53 -8.64 -4.68
C ALA A 184 -0.66 -9.52 -5.10
N GLY A 185 -0.43 -10.40 -6.07
CA GLY A 185 -1.43 -11.35 -6.54
C GLY A 185 -1.70 -12.50 -5.58
N GLY A 186 -0.83 -12.71 -4.61
CA GLY A 186 -0.97 -13.67 -3.51
C GLY A 186 -0.99 -12.99 -2.15
N SER A 187 -0.34 -13.64 -1.18
CA SER A 187 -0.27 -13.17 0.20
C SER A 187 0.92 -12.24 0.43
N THR A 188 0.80 -11.38 1.44
CA THR A 188 1.87 -10.47 1.83
C THR A 188 2.31 -10.70 3.26
N LYS A 189 3.61 -10.63 3.52
CA LYS A 189 4.17 -10.75 4.86
C LYS A 189 5.26 -9.71 5.10
N GLY A 190 5.04 -8.83 6.06
CA GLY A 190 5.98 -7.77 6.42
C GLY A 190 5.34 -6.39 6.36
N MET A 191 5.93 -5.45 5.63
CA MET A 191 5.48 -4.06 5.57
C MET A 191 5.26 -3.61 4.14
N GLN A 192 4.09 -3.04 3.86
CA GLN A 192 3.76 -2.40 2.61
C GLN A 192 3.38 -0.93 2.86
N LEU A 193 4.10 -0.02 2.25
CA LEU A 193 3.86 1.42 2.32
C LEU A 193 3.59 1.94 0.91
N ALA A 194 2.44 2.55 0.69
CA ALA A 194 2.08 3.13 -0.60
C ALA A 194 1.44 4.52 -0.45
N GLY A 195 1.73 5.41 -1.37
CA GLY A 195 1.10 6.73 -1.37
C GLY A 195 -0.41 6.68 -1.60
N LEU A 196 -0.89 5.77 -2.45
CA LEU A 196 -2.33 5.59 -2.71
C LEU A 196 -2.86 4.30 -2.12
N ALA A 197 -2.40 3.13 -2.57
CA ALA A 197 -3.03 1.88 -2.18
C ALA A 197 -2.07 0.69 -2.08
N ASN A 198 -2.35 -0.20 -1.12
CA ASN A 198 -1.80 -1.55 -1.06
C ASN A 198 -2.92 -2.56 -1.31
N ILE A 199 -2.67 -3.52 -2.18
CA ILE A 199 -3.61 -4.60 -2.51
C ILE A 199 -2.89 -5.94 -2.40
N ALA A 200 -3.40 -6.82 -1.57
CA ALA A 200 -3.01 -8.22 -1.49
C ALA A 200 -4.23 -9.08 -1.82
N ALA A 201 -4.14 -9.92 -2.85
CA ALA A 201 -5.27 -10.78 -3.23
C ALA A 201 -5.46 -11.95 -2.25
N GLY A 202 -4.39 -12.40 -1.60
CA GLY A 202 -4.41 -13.40 -0.53
C GLY A 202 -4.46 -12.78 0.87
N ASP A 203 -3.78 -13.42 1.82
CA ASP A 203 -3.67 -12.95 3.21
C ASP A 203 -2.61 -11.86 3.35
N ALA A 204 -2.79 -10.98 4.35
CA ALA A 204 -1.77 -10.00 4.71
C ALA A 204 -1.35 -10.16 6.17
N THR A 205 -0.04 -10.28 6.41
CA THR A 205 0.53 -10.36 7.76
C THR A 205 1.53 -9.24 7.98
N GLY A 206 1.27 -8.37 8.94
CA GLY A 206 2.14 -7.25 9.31
C GLY A 206 1.48 -5.90 9.16
N LEU A 207 2.13 -4.94 8.51
CA LEU A 207 1.67 -3.56 8.38
C LEU A 207 1.39 -3.20 6.93
N GLN A 208 0.20 -2.69 6.66
CA GLN A 208 -0.14 -1.99 5.43
C GLN A 208 -0.49 -0.54 5.73
N LEU A 209 0.21 0.40 5.11
CA LEU A 209 -0.03 1.83 5.23
C LEU A 209 -0.22 2.42 3.83
N ALA A 210 -1.35 3.09 3.62
CA ALA A 210 -1.67 3.74 2.36
C ALA A 210 -2.42 5.05 2.58
N GLY A 211 -2.23 6.01 1.70
CA GLY A 211 -2.96 7.28 1.78
C GLY A 211 -4.47 7.11 1.55
N LEU A 212 -4.86 6.35 0.53
CA LEU A 212 -6.27 6.09 0.22
C LEU A 212 -6.74 4.75 0.75
N GLY A 213 -6.05 3.64 0.45
CA GLY A 213 -6.64 2.37 0.83
C GLY A 213 -5.74 1.17 0.92
N ASN A 214 -6.14 0.25 1.80
CA ASN A 214 -5.55 -1.07 1.92
C ASN A 214 -6.64 -2.12 1.69
N VAL A 215 -6.39 -3.08 0.80
CA VAL A 215 -7.32 -4.15 0.45
C VAL A 215 -6.65 -5.50 0.61
N VAL A 216 -7.30 -6.38 1.35
CA VAL A 216 -6.86 -7.75 1.58
C VAL A 216 -7.98 -8.70 1.16
N GLY A 217 -7.72 -9.51 0.12
CA GLY A 217 -8.65 -10.50 -0.40
C GLY A 217 -8.79 -11.76 0.46
N GLY A 218 -8.03 -11.88 1.53
CA GLY A 218 -8.06 -12.96 2.51
C GLY A 218 -8.17 -12.44 3.94
N THR A 219 -7.30 -12.98 4.81
CA THR A 219 -7.22 -12.61 6.22
C THR A 219 -6.13 -11.56 6.46
N LEU A 220 -6.49 -10.47 7.09
CA LEU A 220 -5.54 -9.54 7.67
C LEU A 220 -5.07 -10.07 9.03
N HIS A 221 -3.76 -10.24 9.21
CA HIS A 221 -3.10 -10.52 10.48
C HIS A 221 -2.17 -9.34 10.81
N GLY A 222 -2.66 -8.28 11.46
CA GLY A 222 -1.82 -7.12 11.75
C GLY A 222 -2.55 -5.79 11.69
N VAL A 223 -1.96 -4.81 11.02
CA VAL A 223 -2.43 -3.43 11.05
C VAL A 223 -2.62 -2.87 9.64
N GLN A 224 -3.78 -2.28 9.39
CA GLN A 224 -4.06 -1.46 8.22
C GLN A 224 -4.29 -0.01 8.64
N LEU A 225 -3.56 0.92 8.02
CA LEU A 225 -3.70 2.37 8.18
C LEU A 225 -3.95 3.00 6.81
N GLY A 226 -5.11 3.64 6.63
CA GLY A 226 -5.48 4.28 5.37
C GLY A 226 -6.84 4.94 5.45
N ALA A 227 -7.22 5.79 4.48
CA ALA A 227 -8.55 6.36 4.48
C ALA A 227 -9.64 5.25 4.39
N ALA A 228 -9.39 4.21 3.62
CA ALA A 228 -10.26 3.03 3.54
C ALA A 228 -9.44 1.74 3.76
N ASN A 229 -9.92 0.86 4.64
CA ASN A 229 -9.29 -0.43 4.91
C ASN A 229 -10.31 -1.55 4.74
N MET A 230 -9.96 -2.57 3.97
CA MET A 230 -10.85 -3.66 3.62
C MET A 230 -10.15 -5.01 3.77
N ALA A 231 -10.84 -5.98 4.36
CA ALA A 231 -10.39 -7.37 4.45
C ALA A 231 -11.59 -8.32 4.40
N ILE A 232 -11.38 -9.57 3.98
CA ILE A 232 -12.43 -10.59 4.15
C ILE A 232 -12.53 -10.95 5.62
N ARG A 233 -11.43 -11.27 6.27
CA ARG A 233 -11.34 -11.48 7.71
C ARG A 233 -10.30 -10.53 8.29
N ALA A 234 -10.63 -9.82 9.35
CA ALA A 234 -9.71 -8.90 10.00
C ALA A 234 -9.32 -9.46 11.38
N ARG A 235 -8.03 -9.80 11.55
CA ARG A 235 -7.42 -10.16 12.83
C ARG A 235 -6.35 -9.13 13.16
N GLY A 236 -6.73 -8.14 13.97
CA GLY A 236 -5.85 -7.03 14.33
C GLY A 236 -6.53 -5.67 14.27
N LEU A 237 -5.87 -4.67 13.70
CA LEU A 237 -6.28 -3.28 13.78
C LEU A 237 -6.48 -2.67 12.40
N GLN A 238 -7.65 -2.07 12.16
CA GLN A 238 -7.92 -1.23 11.00
C GLN A 238 -8.20 0.20 11.47
N ILE A 239 -7.41 1.17 11.01
CA ILE A 239 -7.58 2.59 11.33
C ILE A 239 -7.77 3.37 10.04
N GLY A 240 -8.91 4.06 9.90
CA GLY A 240 -9.22 4.84 8.71
C GLY A 240 -10.52 5.61 8.83
N LEU A 241 -10.91 6.30 7.78
CA LEU A 241 -12.24 6.89 7.72
C LEU A 241 -13.30 5.81 7.53
N PHE A 242 -13.00 4.84 6.66
CA PHE A 242 -13.86 3.70 6.37
C PHE A 242 -13.11 2.39 6.60
N ASN A 243 -13.63 1.51 7.44
CA ASN A 243 -13.10 0.18 7.67
C ASN A 243 -14.18 -0.86 7.38
N TYR A 244 -13.81 -1.92 6.67
CA TYR A 244 -14.73 -2.97 6.28
C TYR A 244 -14.13 -4.36 6.46
N TYR A 245 -14.92 -5.28 7.01
CA TYR A 245 -14.66 -6.70 6.92
C TYR A 245 -15.89 -7.44 6.42
N LYS A 246 -15.68 -8.54 5.72
CA LYS A 246 -16.78 -9.31 5.12
C LYS A 246 -17.29 -10.41 6.01
N GLU A 247 -16.41 -11.21 6.63
CA GLU A 247 -16.78 -12.44 7.35
C GLU A 247 -16.61 -12.31 8.87
N SER A 248 -15.43 -11.93 9.35
CA SER A 248 -15.16 -11.90 10.78
C SER A 248 -14.17 -10.81 11.17
N LEU A 249 -14.36 -10.29 12.38
CA LEU A 249 -13.44 -9.37 13.05
C LEU A 249 -12.98 -10.01 14.36
N ASP A 250 -11.66 -10.22 14.48
CA ASP A 250 -10.97 -10.58 15.71
C ASP A 250 -9.93 -9.48 15.98
N GLY A 251 -10.36 -8.38 16.57
CA GLY A 251 -9.55 -7.18 16.74
C GLY A 251 -10.41 -5.93 16.84
N PHE A 252 -9.87 -4.82 16.33
CA PHE A 252 -10.50 -3.52 16.51
C PHE A 252 -10.49 -2.70 15.22
N GLN A 253 -11.61 -1.98 14.98
CA GLN A 253 -11.74 -0.98 13.92
C GLN A 253 -11.94 0.40 14.51
N LEU A 254 -11.15 1.37 14.09
CA LEU A 254 -11.26 2.77 14.46
C LEU A 254 -11.45 3.63 13.22
N GLY A 255 -12.65 4.16 13.04
CA GLY A 255 -13.01 4.98 11.89
C GLY A 255 -14.34 5.67 12.01
N LEU A 256 -14.62 6.58 11.08
CA LEU A 256 -15.93 7.23 11.01
C LEU A 256 -17.01 6.18 10.69
N VAL A 257 -16.71 5.28 9.79
CA VAL A 257 -17.59 4.17 9.40
C VAL A 257 -16.83 2.87 9.60
N ASN A 258 -17.31 2.02 10.51
CA ASN A 258 -16.81 0.67 10.67
C ASN A 258 -17.95 -0.28 10.27
N ALA A 259 -17.80 -0.99 9.17
CA ALA A 259 -18.88 -1.72 8.51
C ALA A 259 -18.55 -3.20 8.30
N ASN A 260 -19.61 -3.98 8.17
CA ASN A 260 -19.63 -5.36 7.70
C ASN A 260 -20.99 -5.60 6.98
N PRO A 261 -21.25 -6.78 6.38
CA PRO A 261 -22.53 -7.05 5.72
C PRO A 261 -23.77 -6.94 6.62
N GLU A 262 -23.61 -7.08 7.94
CA GLU A 262 -24.68 -6.96 8.92
C GLU A 262 -24.84 -5.55 9.51
N THR A 263 -24.01 -4.60 9.09
CA THR A 263 -24.05 -3.24 9.61
C THR A 263 -25.38 -2.58 9.29
N ARG A 264 -26.09 -2.17 10.34
CA ARG A 264 -27.31 -1.39 10.22
C ARG A 264 -26.99 0.10 10.17
N VAL A 265 -27.42 0.74 9.12
CA VAL A 265 -27.36 2.20 9.01
C VAL A 265 -28.68 2.77 9.53
N GLN A 266 -28.59 3.64 10.51
CA GLN A 266 -29.74 4.19 11.21
C GLN A 266 -29.66 5.72 11.23
N LEU A 267 -30.75 6.39 10.94
CA LEU A 267 -30.84 7.84 11.03
C LEU A 267 -31.29 8.22 12.45
N MET A 268 -30.63 9.19 13.06
CA MET A 268 -30.95 9.71 14.38
C MET A 268 -31.33 11.17 14.29
N LEU A 269 -32.46 11.53 14.91
CA LEU A 269 -32.90 12.91 15.13
C LEU A 269 -33.03 13.12 16.64
N PHE A 270 -32.30 14.06 17.17
CA PHE A 270 -32.27 14.25 18.63
C PHE A 270 -31.92 15.69 19.04
N GLY A 271 -32.24 16.00 20.26
CA GLY A 271 -31.89 17.28 20.88
C GLY A 271 -31.53 17.12 22.34
N GLY A 272 -30.94 18.15 22.92
CA GLY A 272 -30.54 18.16 24.31
C GLY A 272 -30.15 19.54 24.84
N ASN A 273 -29.50 19.52 25.98
CA ASN A 273 -29.02 20.76 26.61
C ASN A 273 -27.75 21.31 25.93
N ALA A 274 -26.92 20.45 25.39
CA ALA A 274 -25.67 20.86 24.71
C ALA A 274 -25.91 21.42 23.30
N THR A 275 -26.71 20.72 22.50
CA THR A 275 -27.13 21.12 21.15
C THR A 275 -28.62 20.89 20.99
N LYS A 276 -29.33 21.86 20.43
CA LYS A 276 -30.80 21.88 20.43
C LYS A 276 -31.40 20.94 19.41
N LEU A 277 -30.76 20.82 18.25
CA LEU A 277 -31.19 19.93 17.18
C LEU A 277 -29.99 19.27 16.56
N ASN A 278 -30.05 17.96 16.38
CA ASN A 278 -29.01 17.15 15.77
C ASN A 278 -29.61 16.13 14.81
N ILE A 279 -28.88 15.88 13.74
CA ILE A 279 -29.12 14.78 12.82
C ILE A 279 -27.84 13.98 12.69
N GLY A 280 -27.93 12.65 12.73
CA GLY A 280 -26.76 11.79 12.64
C GLY A 280 -27.08 10.47 11.95
N ALA A 281 -26.09 9.91 11.29
CA ALA A 281 -26.09 8.55 10.80
C ALA A 281 -25.33 7.65 11.79
N ARG A 282 -26.00 6.62 12.29
CA ARG A 282 -25.41 5.59 13.17
C ARG A 282 -25.12 4.33 12.35
N PHE A 283 -23.87 3.91 12.34
CA PHE A 283 -23.40 2.64 11.78
C PHE A 283 -23.26 1.65 12.94
N LYS A 284 -24.24 0.78 13.11
CA LYS A 284 -24.32 -0.16 14.22
C LYS A 284 -24.00 -1.57 13.77
N ASN A 285 -22.92 -2.10 14.30
CA ASN A 285 -22.56 -3.49 14.25
C ASN A 285 -23.16 -4.23 15.47
N ARG A 286 -22.81 -5.48 15.68
CA ARG A 286 -23.39 -6.28 16.76
C ARG A 286 -23.24 -5.63 18.14
N LEU A 287 -22.03 -5.23 18.51
CA LEU A 287 -21.71 -4.61 19.81
C LEU A 287 -21.21 -3.18 19.69
N PHE A 288 -20.56 -2.85 18.57
CA PHE A 288 -19.91 -1.57 18.36
C PHE A 288 -20.73 -0.69 17.42
N TYR A 289 -20.75 0.59 17.69
CA TYR A 289 -21.35 1.57 16.76
C TYR A 289 -20.54 2.85 16.67
N THR A 290 -20.69 3.55 15.55
CA THR A 290 -20.23 4.92 15.35
C THR A 290 -21.39 5.79 14.91
N ILE A 291 -21.36 7.06 15.29
CA ILE A 291 -22.34 8.06 14.87
C ILE A 291 -21.59 9.25 14.32
N VAL A 292 -21.96 9.65 13.12
CA VAL A 292 -21.46 10.86 12.48
C VAL A 292 -22.64 11.76 12.19
N GLY A 293 -22.55 13.02 12.53
CA GLY A 293 -23.65 13.92 12.28
C GLY A 293 -23.33 15.38 12.49
N GLY A 294 -24.36 16.18 12.30
CA GLY A 294 -24.32 17.62 12.50
C GLY A 294 -25.50 18.10 13.31
N GLY A 295 -25.40 19.30 13.82
CA GLY A 295 -26.46 19.92 14.59
C GLY A 295 -26.28 21.42 14.75
N THR A 296 -27.16 22.00 15.53
CA THR A 296 -27.10 23.41 15.88
C THR A 296 -27.27 23.62 17.39
N HIS A 297 -26.52 24.57 17.90
CA HIS A 297 -26.59 24.96 19.31
C HIS A 297 -27.77 25.89 19.60
N TYR A 298 -28.26 26.59 18.57
CA TYR A 298 -29.39 27.50 18.64
C TYR A 298 -30.46 27.13 17.61
N LEU A 299 -31.74 27.34 17.96
CA LEU A 299 -32.88 27.21 17.04
C LEU A 299 -33.24 28.53 16.33
N ASP A 300 -32.60 29.62 16.74
CA ASP A 300 -32.77 30.93 16.11
C ASP A 300 -31.77 31.08 14.96
N PHE A 301 -32.30 31.08 13.75
CA PHE A 301 -31.52 31.08 12.52
C PHE A 301 -31.14 32.49 11.99
N SER A 302 -31.57 33.57 12.66
CA SER A 302 -31.29 34.94 12.21
C SER A 302 -29.86 35.35 12.58
N ASP A 303 -29.62 35.82 13.80
CA ASP A 303 -28.31 36.35 14.20
C ASP A 303 -27.44 35.39 15.04
N LYS A 304 -28.00 34.23 15.42
CA LYS A 304 -27.37 33.30 16.35
C LYS A 304 -27.09 31.93 15.75
N PHE A 305 -26.93 31.88 14.44
CA PHE A 305 -26.65 30.61 13.79
C PHE A 305 -25.36 29.97 14.34
N SER A 306 -25.43 28.68 14.61
CA SER A 306 -24.30 27.85 14.97
C SER A 306 -24.37 26.52 14.24
N ALA A 307 -23.23 26.00 13.85
CA ALA A 307 -23.10 24.68 13.25
C ALA A 307 -22.27 23.80 14.19
N ALA A 308 -22.66 22.55 14.34
CA ALA A 308 -21.90 21.57 15.06
C ALA A 308 -21.71 20.33 14.19
N LEU A 309 -20.51 19.75 14.21
CA LEU A 309 -20.21 18.45 13.65
C LEU A 309 -19.78 17.54 14.79
N PHE A 310 -20.29 16.34 14.84
CA PHE A 310 -19.94 15.40 15.89
C PHE A 310 -19.61 14.01 15.35
N TYR A 311 -18.74 13.37 16.09
CA TYR A 311 -18.40 11.96 15.95
C TYR A 311 -18.53 11.30 17.33
N ARG A 312 -19.19 10.14 17.37
CA ARG A 312 -19.34 9.33 18.59
C ARG A 312 -18.96 7.89 18.28
N ALA A 313 -18.29 7.24 19.18
CA ALA A 313 -17.98 5.82 19.13
C ALA A 313 -18.42 5.15 20.42
N GLY A 314 -19.10 4.03 20.32
CA GLY A 314 -19.68 3.41 21.49
C GLY A 314 -19.90 1.91 21.37
N LEU A 315 -20.26 1.32 22.50
CA LEU A 315 -20.61 -0.08 22.65
C LEU A 315 -22.06 -0.20 23.07
N ALA A 316 -22.80 -1.11 22.45
CA ALA A 316 -24.16 -1.46 22.80
C ALA A 316 -24.17 -2.86 23.40
N LEU A 317 -24.77 -3.03 24.56
CA LEU A 317 -25.05 -4.34 25.12
C LEU A 317 -26.10 -5.06 24.27
N PRO A 318 -26.14 -6.40 24.29
CA PRO A 318 -27.19 -7.15 23.64
C PRO A 318 -28.57 -6.69 24.09
N ALA A 319 -29.52 -6.63 23.16
CA ALA A 319 -30.88 -6.18 23.46
C ALA A 319 -31.54 -7.05 24.52
N TRP A 320 -32.18 -6.39 25.47
CA TRP A 320 -32.97 -7.02 26.52
C TRP A 320 -34.44 -6.73 26.21
N GLY A 321 -35.09 -7.63 25.51
CA GLY A 321 -36.42 -7.39 24.97
C GLY A 321 -36.43 -6.25 23.97
N ARG A 322 -37.19 -5.16 24.31
CA ARG A 322 -37.28 -3.92 23.53
C ARG A 322 -36.20 -2.89 23.89
N TRP A 323 -35.40 -3.17 24.90
CA TRP A 323 -34.46 -2.24 25.49
C TRP A 323 -33.04 -2.56 25.09
N THR A 324 -32.26 -1.53 24.81
CA THR A 324 -30.82 -1.63 24.59
C THR A 324 -30.13 -0.57 25.41
N LEU A 325 -29.16 -0.98 26.21
CA LEU A 325 -28.27 -0.08 26.93
C LEU A 325 -26.95 0.06 26.15
N SER A 326 -26.49 1.28 25.99
CA SER A 326 -25.23 1.56 25.32
C SER A 326 -24.48 2.70 25.95
N GLY A 327 -23.18 2.79 25.71
CA GLY A 327 -22.34 3.90 26.11
C GLY A 327 -21.47 4.37 24.98
N ASP A 328 -21.25 5.68 24.88
CA ASP A 328 -20.37 6.27 23.87
C ASP A 328 -19.49 7.40 24.41
N LEU A 329 -18.38 7.56 23.71
CA LEU A 329 -17.50 8.72 23.79
C LEU A 329 -17.70 9.56 22.54
N GLY A 330 -17.82 10.86 22.69
CA GLY A 330 -18.07 11.78 21.59
C GLY A 330 -17.12 12.94 21.58
N TYR A 331 -16.75 13.31 20.37
CA TYR A 331 -16.10 14.57 20.04
C TYR A 331 -17.09 15.42 19.23
N GLN A 332 -17.19 16.71 19.55
CA GLN A 332 -18.03 17.64 18.86
C GLN A 332 -17.25 18.93 18.56
N HIS A 333 -17.26 19.36 17.32
CA HIS A 333 -16.77 20.66 16.89
C HIS A 333 -17.95 21.59 16.70
N ILE A 334 -17.92 22.76 17.32
CA ILE A 334 -19.00 23.75 17.27
C ILE A 334 -18.45 25.08 16.76
N GLU A 335 -19.09 25.66 15.78
CA GLU A 335 -18.82 27.01 15.28
C GLU A 335 -20.01 27.90 15.56
N THR A 336 -19.77 28.99 16.33
CA THR A 336 -20.80 29.96 16.73
C THR A 336 -20.55 31.29 16.00
N PHE A 337 -21.36 31.58 15.01
CA PHE A 337 -21.20 32.77 14.20
C PHE A 337 -21.47 34.08 14.98
N LYS A 338 -22.34 34.04 16.00
CA LYS A 338 -22.56 35.16 16.91
C LYS A 338 -21.27 35.65 17.57
N ASN A 339 -20.43 34.75 18.04
CA ASN A 339 -19.16 35.09 18.67
C ASN A 339 -18.22 35.82 17.72
N LYS A 340 -18.19 35.40 16.44
CA LYS A 340 -17.40 36.05 15.40
C LYS A 340 -17.78 37.52 15.20
N ASN A 341 -19.09 37.79 15.18
CA ASN A 341 -19.61 39.15 15.03
C ASN A 341 -19.33 40.05 16.25
N LEU A 342 -19.11 39.46 17.42
CA LEU A 342 -18.81 40.17 18.69
C LEU A 342 -17.29 40.20 19.00
N GLY A 343 -16.45 39.68 18.12
CA GLY A 343 -14.99 39.63 18.34
C GLY A 343 -14.52 38.56 19.32
N PHE A 344 -15.39 37.62 19.72
CA PHE A 344 -15.05 36.48 20.58
C PHE A 344 -14.61 35.26 19.73
N PRO A 345 -13.88 34.30 20.34
CA PRO A 345 -13.50 33.08 19.66
C PRO A 345 -14.74 32.31 19.16
N PRO A 346 -14.89 32.09 17.84
CA PRO A 346 -16.10 31.47 17.29
C PRO A 346 -16.12 29.94 17.38
N ARG A 347 -14.98 29.32 17.63
CA ARG A 347 -14.81 27.87 17.56
C ARG A 347 -14.54 27.27 18.91
N LEU A 348 -15.29 26.22 19.22
CA LEU A 348 -15.09 25.40 20.42
C LEU A 348 -15.24 23.92 20.08
N TYR A 349 -14.64 23.08 20.90
CA TYR A 349 -14.83 21.65 20.83
C TYR A 349 -15.33 21.12 22.17
N ALA A 350 -16.04 20.01 22.13
CA ALA A 350 -16.53 19.32 23.31
C ALA A 350 -16.09 17.85 23.29
N LEU A 351 -15.71 17.36 24.45
CA LEU A 351 -15.47 15.96 24.74
C LEU A 351 -16.54 15.47 25.72
N GLN A 352 -17.18 14.38 25.40
CA GLN A 352 -18.42 13.97 26.05
C GLN A 352 -18.46 12.45 26.21
N ALA A 353 -18.94 11.98 27.35
CA ALA A 353 -19.23 10.57 27.59
C ALA A 353 -20.71 10.42 27.91
N ARG A 354 -21.38 9.39 27.39
CA ARG A 354 -22.83 9.17 27.55
C ARG A 354 -23.12 7.71 27.82
N ILE A 355 -24.24 7.53 28.54
CA ILE A 355 -24.97 6.27 28.62
C ILE A 355 -26.31 6.51 27.95
N ASN A 356 -26.71 5.63 27.06
CA ASN A 356 -27.93 5.74 26.29
C ASN A 356 -28.83 4.54 26.57
N LEU A 357 -30.09 4.83 26.82
CA LEU A 357 -31.17 3.85 26.93
C LEU A 357 -32.07 4.00 25.72
N GLU A 358 -32.16 2.93 24.92
CA GLU A 358 -32.95 2.86 23.69
C GLU A 358 -34.13 1.93 23.90
N CYS A 359 -35.34 2.35 23.52
CA CYS A 359 -36.56 1.55 23.51
C CYS A 359 -37.07 1.36 22.07
N ARG A 360 -37.06 0.17 21.56
CA ARG A 360 -37.58 -0.18 20.25
C ARG A 360 -39.11 -0.24 20.28
N LEU A 361 -39.76 0.69 19.57
CA LEU A 361 -41.20 0.74 19.47
C LEU A 361 -41.74 -0.18 18.39
N THR A 362 -41.12 -0.13 17.20
CA THR A 362 -41.46 -0.93 16.02
C THR A 362 -40.18 -1.41 15.35
N ASP A 363 -40.32 -2.13 14.24
CA ASP A 363 -39.17 -2.52 13.42
C ASP A 363 -38.51 -1.34 12.70
N ARG A 364 -39.18 -0.19 12.64
CA ARG A 364 -38.69 1.02 11.94
C ARG A 364 -38.30 2.16 12.87
N TYR A 365 -38.74 2.14 14.13
CA TYR A 365 -38.56 3.27 15.07
C TYR A 365 -38.14 2.82 16.46
N ALA A 366 -37.21 3.56 17.02
CA ALA A 366 -36.92 3.50 18.45
C ALA A 366 -36.83 4.91 19.02
N LEU A 367 -37.16 5.05 20.29
CA LEU A 367 -36.87 6.24 21.10
C LEU A 367 -35.61 5.99 21.91
N PHE A 368 -34.83 7.03 22.13
CA PHE A 368 -33.72 6.93 23.08
C PHE A 368 -33.63 8.16 23.97
N ALA A 369 -33.07 7.96 25.15
CA ALA A 369 -32.66 8.97 26.08
C ALA A 369 -31.22 8.74 26.50
N SER A 370 -30.45 9.82 26.64
CA SER A 370 -29.04 9.76 27.03
C SER A 370 -28.81 10.66 28.23
N GLY A 371 -28.05 10.14 29.17
CA GLY A 371 -27.44 10.91 30.25
C GLY A 371 -25.93 10.84 30.18
N GLY A 372 -25.25 11.95 30.43
CA GLY A 372 -23.80 11.96 30.30
C GLY A 372 -23.13 13.13 31.04
N TYR A 373 -21.82 13.17 30.84
CA TYR A 373 -20.99 14.24 31.36
C TYR A 373 -19.96 14.63 30.30
N GLY A 374 -19.70 15.93 30.18
CA GLY A 374 -18.72 16.40 29.21
C GLY A 374 -18.26 17.82 29.52
N GLY A 375 -17.34 18.30 28.70
CA GLY A 375 -16.86 19.67 28.77
C GLY A 375 -16.60 20.23 27.39
N SER A 376 -16.90 21.51 27.23
CA SER A 376 -16.57 22.28 26.05
C SER A 376 -15.44 23.27 26.31
N ARG A 377 -14.64 23.56 25.30
CA ARG A 377 -13.52 24.49 25.39
C ARG A 377 -13.30 25.20 24.05
N TYR A 378 -12.99 26.49 24.12
CA TYR A 378 -12.53 27.22 22.95
C TYR A 378 -11.13 26.77 22.49
N TYR A 379 -10.82 26.87 21.20
CA TYR A 379 -9.51 26.55 20.63
C TYR A 379 -8.41 27.57 20.95
N THR A 380 -8.60 28.36 22.00
CA THR A 380 -7.63 29.37 22.46
C THR A 380 -6.72 28.81 23.56
N ARG A 381 -5.48 29.29 23.63
CA ARG A 381 -4.44 28.76 24.54
C ARG A 381 -4.85 28.75 26.03
N ASN A 382 -5.57 29.76 26.49
CA ASN A 382 -5.91 29.95 27.92
C ASN A 382 -7.35 29.61 28.28
N ALA A 383 -8.10 28.92 27.39
CA ALA A 383 -9.47 28.54 27.68
C ALA A 383 -9.51 27.34 28.64
N THR A 384 -10.37 27.40 29.62
CA THR A 384 -10.71 26.30 30.53
C THR A 384 -11.87 25.48 29.96
N PHE A 385 -11.99 24.23 30.41
CA PHE A 385 -13.16 23.42 30.10
C PHE A 385 -14.35 23.84 30.93
N ASP A 386 -15.42 24.23 30.25
CA ASP A 386 -16.75 24.36 30.87
C ASP A 386 -17.40 22.98 30.88
N LYS A 387 -17.54 22.42 32.07
CA LYS A 387 -17.99 21.04 32.32
C LYS A 387 -19.42 21.00 32.82
N GLY A 388 -20.17 20.02 32.36
CA GLY A 388 -21.57 19.88 32.79
C GLY A 388 -22.19 18.54 32.47
N VAL A 389 -23.37 18.34 33.02
CA VAL A 389 -24.22 17.19 32.75
C VAL A 389 -24.86 17.35 31.39
N LEU A 390 -24.90 16.25 30.63
CA LEU A 390 -25.53 16.16 29.35
C LEU A 390 -26.82 15.36 29.46
N VAL A 391 -27.87 15.88 28.83
CA VAL A 391 -29.14 15.18 28.66
C VAL A 391 -29.59 15.34 27.22
N GLU A 392 -29.84 14.24 26.56
CA GLU A 392 -30.29 14.21 25.15
C GLU A 392 -31.43 13.19 25.00
N GLY A 393 -32.29 13.43 24.05
CA GLY A 393 -33.34 12.47 23.70
C GLY A 393 -33.76 12.63 22.25
N GLY A 394 -34.27 11.57 21.65
CA GLY A 394 -34.64 11.60 20.27
C GLY A 394 -35.16 10.30 19.71
N ILE A 395 -35.22 10.25 18.38
CA ILE A 395 -35.77 9.15 17.58
C ILE A 395 -34.67 8.53 16.73
N ILE A 396 -34.72 7.22 16.61
CA ILE A 396 -33.87 6.43 15.73
C ILE A 396 -34.78 5.80 14.67
N LEU A 397 -34.43 5.99 13.40
CA LEU A 397 -35.06 5.39 12.24
C LEU A 397 -34.19 4.28 11.68
N PHE A 398 -34.76 3.10 11.36
CA PHE A 398 -34.08 1.91 10.91
C PHE A 398 -34.22 1.70 9.40
#